data_7e6f71c1da01da85feee5b249bb60c97
#
_entry.id   7e6f71c1da01da85feee5b249bb60c97
#
_cell.length_a   1.000
_cell.length_b   1.000
_cell.length_c   1.000
_cell.angle_alpha   90.00
_cell.angle_beta   90.00
_cell.angle_gamma   90.00
#
_symmetry.space_group_name_H-M   'P 1'
#
loop_
_entity.id
_entity.type
_entity.pdbx_description
1 polymer ?
#
loop_
_entity_poly.entity_id
_entity_poly.type
_entity_poly.pdbx_seq_one_letter_code
_entity_poly.pdbx_strand_id
1 'polypeptide(L)'
;MPKTNQESNSAETQTRGGRTLLVKSSSANATLSNQLFDGLVGLVNRADTKTTNSVFLTFDTVENATSALTKLQTDSSVRVKFSFYRIFFTMTGLTDTSDYNQVKSTLVSHVESNANTTVVFCKLYRKDSKYVGCGDLTVDTMEGMNALVTADSKLKEYTLGSLTGKFYRYNTNKSTGKPTIS
;
A
#
# COMPACT_ATOMS: atom_id res chain seq x y z
N MET A 1 11.27 -8.89 -37.39
CA MET A 1 11.47 -9.25 -35.98
C MET A 1 10.32 -8.66 -35.18
N PRO A 2 9.39 -9.45 -34.67
CA PRO A 2 8.29 -8.91 -33.86
C PRO A 2 8.83 -8.51 -32.48
N LYS A 3 8.52 -7.29 -32.09
CA LYS A 3 8.76 -6.79 -30.73
C LYS A 3 7.81 -7.50 -29.79
N THR A 4 8.34 -8.35 -28.93
CA THR A 4 7.59 -8.97 -27.85
C THR A 4 7.29 -7.88 -26.80
N ASN A 5 6.06 -7.43 -26.75
CA ASN A 5 5.55 -6.56 -25.71
C ASN A 5 5.65 -7.27 -24.36
N GLN A 6 6.31 -6.64 -23.42
CA GLN A 6 6.24 -7.00 -22.01
C GLN A 6 4.89 -6.56 -21.44
N GLU A 7 3.87 -7.34 -21.69
CA GLU A 7 2.64 -7.31 -20.91
C GLU A 7 2.73 -8.41 -19.86
N SER A 8 3.16 -8.08 -18.66
CA SER A 8 2.83 -8.91 -17.50
C SER A 8 3.28 -8.27 -16.20
N ASN A 9 2.61 -7.24 -15.72
CA ASN A 9 2.71 -6.84 -14.30
C ASN A 9 1.47 -6.09 -13.77
N SER A 10 0.41 -5.98 -14.55
CA SER A 10 -0.84 -5.36 -14.09
C SER A 10 -1.84 -6.36 -13.47
N ALA A 11 -1.69 -7.66 -13.71
CA ALA A 11 -2.64 -8.68 -13.25
C ALA A 11 -2.38 -9.16 -11.81
N GLU A 12 -1.13 -9.12 -11.32
CA GLU A 12 -0.81 -9.57 -9.96
C GLU A 12 -1.26 -8.59 -8.86
N THR A 13 -1.51 -7.34 -9.22
CA THR A 13 -1.86 -6.28 -8.25
C THR A 13 -3.32 -6.34 -7.81
N GLN A 14 -4.20 -7.05 -8.53
CA GLN A 14 -5.63 -7.05 -8.25
C GLN A 14 -6.11 -8.19 -7.35
N THR A 15 -5.27 -9.16 -7.02
CA THR A 15 -5.69 -10.38 -6.32
C THR A 15 -5.38 -10.40 -4.81
N ARG A 16 -4.59 -9.48 -4.29
CA ARG A 16 -4.34 -9.38 -2.85
C ARG A 16 -5.24 -8.31 -2.24
N GLY A 17 -6.21 -8.74 -1.44
CA GLY A 17 -6.94 -7.86 -0.54
C GLY A 17 -6.00 -7.24 0.49
N GLY A 18 -6.41 -6.14 1.12
CA GLY A 18 -5.71 -5.53 2.24
C GLY A 18 -6.57 -5.53 3.49
N ARG A 19 -6.03 -5.06 4.60
CA ARG A 19 -6.74 -4.97 5.88
C ARG A 19 -7.49 -3.66 6.08
N THR A 20 -7.34 -2.68 5.20
CA THR A 20 -8.03 -1.39 5.32
C THR A 20 -9.04 -1.19 4.20
N LEU A 21 -10.25 -0.81 4.58
CA LEU A 21 -11.33 -0.41 3.69
C LEU A 21 -11.56 1.10 3.78
N LEU A 22 -11.77 1.75 2.65
CA LEU A 22 -12.37 3.07 2.56
C LEU A 22 -13.86 2.90 2.29
N VAL A 23 -14.68 3.34 3.22
CA VAL A 23 -16.15 3.38 3.10
C VAL A 23 -16.56 4.82 2.89
N LYS A 24 -17.35 5.07 1.86
CA LYS A 24 -17.84 6.40 1.50
C LYS A 24 -19.34 6.35 1.27
N SER A 25 -20.07 7.33 1.78
CA SER A 25 -21.49 7.49 1.45
C SER A 25 -21.68 7.67 -0.06
N SER A 26 -22.70 7.02 -0.62
CA SER A 26 -23.09 7.22 -2.01
C SER A 26 -23.67 8.62 -2.27
N SER A 27 -24.19 9.27 -1.24
CA SER A 27 -24.65 10.67 -1.30
C SER A 27 -23.59 11.62 -0.74
N ALA A 28 -23.32 12.68 -1.47
CA ALA A 28 -22.26 13.66 -1.11
C ALA A 28 -22.48 14.34 0.26
N ASN A 29 -23.73 14.45 0.70
CA ASN A 29 -24.10 15.17 1.91
C ASN A 29 -24.61 14.27 3.05
N ALA A 30 -24.57 12.95 2.87
CA ALA A 30 -25.04 12.02 3.89
C ALA A 30 -23.88 11.61 4.81
N THR A 31 -24.11 11.74 6.12
CA THR A 31 -23.22 11.21 7.16
C THR A 31 -23.38 9.68 7.22
N LEU A 32 -22.26 8.97 7.37
CA LEU A 32 -22.28 7.53 7.58
C LEU A 32 -22.88 7.18 8.94
N SER A 33 -23.86 6.29 8.95
CA SER A 33 -24.44 5.77 10.18
C SER A 33 -23.47 4.81 10.86
N ASN A 34 -23.32 4.92 12.19
CA ASN A 34 -22.54 3.97 12.97
C ASN A 34 -23.08 2.54 12.90
N GLN A 35 -24.39 2.37 12.73
CA GLN A 35 -25.05 1.07 12.60
C GLN A 35 -24.53 0.25 11.41
N LEU A 36 -24.01 0.91 10.36
CA LEU A 36 -23.35 0.23 9.23
C LEU A 36 -22.17 -0.65 9.64
N PHE A 37 -21.52 -0.30 10.73
CA PHE A 37 -20.30 -0.96 11.17
C PHE A 37 -20.53 -1.94 12.32
N ASP A 38 -21.77 -2.02 12.80
CA ASP A 38 -22.13 -2.96 13.85
C ASP A 38 -22.02 -4.40 13.38
N GLY A 39 -21.37 -5.23 14.18
CA GLY A 39 -21.16 -6.64 13.87
C GLY A 39 -20.17 -6.93 12.74
N LEU A 40 -19.27 -5.99 12.42
CA LEU A 40 -18.11 -6.28 11.58
C LEU A 40 -17.04 -6.98 12.42
N VAL A 41 -16.75 -8.22 12.04
CA VAL A 41 -15.77 -9.05 12.76
C VAL A 41 -14.37 -8.54 12.47
N GLY A 42 -13.53 -8.50 13.51
CA GLY A 42 -12.10 -8.15 13.38
C GLY A 42 -11.82 -6.67 13.12
N LEU A 43 -12.79 -5.78 13.29
CA LEU A 43 -12.55 -4.33 13.19
C LEU A 43 -11.67 -3.87 14.36
N VAL A 44 -10.46 -3.41 14.07
CA VAL A 44 -9.47 -2.98 15.08
C VAL A 44 -9.30 -1.47 15.15
N ASN A 45 -9.60 -0.76 14.06
CA ASN A 45 -9.51 0.71 14.05
C ASN A 45 -10.51 1.32 13.08
N ARG A 46 -11.01 2.48 13.46
CA ARG A 46 -11.83 3.37 12.63
C ARG A 46 -11.21 4.76 12.66
N ALA A 47 -10.92 5.31 11.49
CA ALA A 47 -10.39 6.65 11.34
C ALA A 47 -11.28 7.47 10.40
N ASP A 48 -11.86 8.54 10.92
CA ASP A 48 -12.65 9.47 10.11
C ASP A 48 -11.73 10.22 9.13
N THR A 49 -12.23 10.46 7.94
CA THR A 49 -11.53 11.30 6.98
C THR A 49 -11.82 12.78 7.27
N LYS A 50 -11.18 13.67 6.53
CA LYS A 50 -11.47 15.12 6.61
C LYS A 50 -12.91 15.46 6.21
N THR A 51 -13.61 14.55 5.57
CA THR A 51 -14.99 14.69 5.14
C THR A 51 -15.89 13.80 5.99
N THR A 52 -17.04 14.29 6.41
CA THR A 52 -18.00 13.57 7.26
C THR A 52 -18.64 12.35 6.59
N ASN A 53 -18.45 12.20 5.29
CA ASN A 53 -19.10 11.17 4.47
C ASN A 53 -18.21 9.96 4.16
N SER A 54 -17.04 9.86 4.75
CA SER A 54 -16.14 8.73 4.53
C SER A 54 -15.30 8.37 5.76
N VAL A 55 -14.94 7.09 5.84
CA VAL A 55 -14.19 6.53 6.98
C VAL A 55 -13.25 5.44 6.49
N PHE A 56 -12.10 5.31 7.13
CA PHE A 56 -11.22 4.15 7.00
C PHE A 56 -11.51 3.15 8.10
N LEU A 57 -11.69 1.89 7.71
CA LEU A 57 -11.87 0.76 8.62
C LEU A 57 -10.68 -0.18 8.47
N THR A 58 -9.94 -0.43 9.54
CA THR A 58 -8.82 -1.37 9.55
C THR A 58 -9.20 -2.61 10.33
N PHE A 59 -8.91 -3.77 9.76
CA PHE A 59 -9.21 -5.09 10.29
C PHE A 59 -7.93 -5.81 10.73
N ASP A 60 -8.08 -6.77 11.61
CA ASP A 60 -7.00 -7.61 12.10
C ASP A 60 -6.46 -8.56 11.01
N THR A 61 -7.33 -9.05 10.12
CA THR A 61 -6.96 -9.94 9.01
C THR A 61 -7.53 -9.47 7.67
N VAL A 62 -6.92 -9.94 6.58
CA VAL A 62 -7.41 -9.71 5.21
C VAL A 62 -8.76 -10.38 4.97
N GLU A 63 -8.96 -11.56 5.57
CA GLU A 63 -10.20 -12.33 5.47
C GLU A 63 -11.37 -11.56 6.10
N ASN A 64 -11.17 -10.96 7.28
CA ASN A 64 -12.19 -10.15 7.95
C ASN A 64 -12.49 -8.88 7.15
N ALA A 65 -11.46 -8.22 6.60
CA ALA A 65 -11.66 -7.07 5.71
C ALA A 65 -12.43 -7.45 4.44
N THR A 66 -12.14 -8.60 3.84
CA THR A 66 -12.83 -9.10 2.64
C THR A 66 -14.30 -9.43 2.94
N SER A 67 -14.56 -10.06 4.07
CA SER A 67 -15.94 -10.35 4.53
C SER A 67 -16.71 -9.06 4.78
N ALA A 68 -16.10 -8.07 5.41
CA ALA A 68 -16.69 -6.76 5.63
C ALA A 68 -16.94 -6.01 4.31
N LEU A 69 -16.00 -6.08 3.35
CA LEU A 69 -16.19 -5.52 2.01
C LEU A 69 -17.45 -6.11 1.35
N THR A 70 -17.58 -7.43 1.33
CA THR A 70 -18.73 -8.11 0.74
C THR A 70 -20.04 -7.70 1.42
N LYS A 71 -20.05 -7.65 2.76
CA LYS A 71 -21.22 -7.23 3.54
C LYS A 71 -21.63 -5.79 3.22
N LEU A 72 -20.66 -4.86 3.22
CA LEU A 72 -20.94 -3.45 2.98
C LEU A 72 -21.29 -3.14 1.52
N GLN A 73 -20.82 -3.92 0.55
CA GLN A 73 -21.19 -3.78 -0.86
C GLN A 73 -22.66 -4.09 -1.14
N THR A 74 -23.35 -4.81 -0.26
CA THR A 74 -24.80 -5.07 -0.38
C THR A 74 -25.65 -3.85 -0.03
N ASP A 75 -25.07 -2.86 0.66
CA ASP A 75 -25.76 -1.62 1.03
C ASP A 75 -25.53 -0.56 -0.05
N SER A 76 -26.58 -0.19 -0.76
CA SER A 76 -26.54 0.81 -1.83
C SER A 76 -26.25 2.24 -1.35
N SER A 77 -26.37 2.48 -0.04
CA SER A 77 -26.10 3.80 0.57
C SER A 77 -24.60 4.11 0.69
N VAL A 78 -23.74 3.10 0.49
CA VAL A 78 -22.30 3.24 0.59
C VAL A 78 -21.54 2.68 -0.61
N ARG A 79 -20.35 3.21 -0.83
CA ARG A 79 -19.34 2.67 -1.71
C ARG A 79 -18.16 2.24 -0.89
N VAL A 80 -17.68 1.04 -1.09
CA VAL A 80 -16.57 0.47 -0.33
C VAL A 80 -15.51 -0.10 -1.25
N LYS A 81 -14.26 0.11 -0.90
CA LYS A 81 -13.09 -0.43 -1.60
C LYS A 81 -11.93 -0.63 -0.65
N PHE A 82 -10.99 -1.51 -1.01
CA PHE A 82 -9.71 -1.57 -0.32
C PHE A 82 -8.96 -0.25 -0.44
N SER A 83 -8.31 0.16 0.65
CA SER A 83 -7.41 1.30 0.70
C SER A 83 -5.99 0.82 0.91
N PHE A 84 -5.08 1.33 0.08
CA PHE A 84 -3.67 1.00 0.11
C PHE A 84 -2.82 2.25 0.21
N TYR A 85 -1.62 2.10 0.76
CA TYR A 85 -0.71 3.21 1.01
C TYR A 85 0.59 3.00 0.27
N ARG A 86 0.86 3.86 -0.68
CA ARG A 86 2.04 3.78 -1.54
C ARG A 86 3.22 4.50 -0.90
N ILE A 87 4.39 3.87 -0.99
CA ILE A 87 5.65 4.32 -0.41
C ILE A 87 6.70 4.27 -1.51
N PHE A 88 7.48 5.32 -1.64
CA PHE A 88 8.67 5.35 -2.47
C PHE A 88 9.88 4.92 -1.65
N PHE A 89 10.82 4.19 -2.24
CA PHE A 89 12.07 3.84 -1.58
C PHE A 89 13.28 4.02 -2.49
N THR A 90 14.42 4.31 -1.89
CA THR A 90 15.72 4.25 -2.54
C THR A 90 16.47 3.01 -2.10
N MET A 91 17.37 2.52 -2.94
CA MET A 91 18.20 1.35 -2.63
C MET A 91 19.56 1.50 -3.31
N THR A 92 20.62 1.41 -2.54
CA THR A 92 22.02 1.41 -3.00
C THR A 92 22.64 0.05 -2.79
N GLY A 93 23.70 -0.26 -3.53
CA GLY A 93 24.38 -1.57 -3.48
C GLY A 93 23.86 -2.60 -4.49
N LEU A 94 22.86 -2.25 -5.31
CA LEU A 94 22.42 -3.09 -6.42
C LEU A 94 23.48 -3.13 -7.52
N THR A 95 23.71 -4.33 -8.06
CA THR A 95 24.56 -4.55 -9.24
C THR A 95 23.70 -5.09 -10.39
N ASP A 96 24.22 -5.04 -11.62
CA ASP A 96 23.52 -5.58 -12.79
C ASP A 96 23.26 -7.10 -12.68
N THR A 97 24.00 -7.79 -11.81
CA THR A 97 23.86 -9.23 -11.52
C THR A 97 22.95 -9.53 -10.33
N SER A 98 22.42 -8.52 -9.64
CA SER A 98 21.49 -8.72 -8.51
C SER A 98 20.22 -9.40 -8.98
N ASP A 99 19.81 -10.47 -8.29
CA ASP A 99 18.56 -11.15 -8.58
C ASP A 99 17.36 -10.30 -8.15
N TYR A 100 16.54 -9.92 -9.12
CA TYR A 100 15.36 -9.06 -8.89
C TYR A 100 14.38 -9.65 -7.88
N ASN A 101 14.08 -10.94 -8.02
CA ASN A 101 13.08 -11.59 -7.18
C ASN A 101 13.60 -11.78 -5.75
N GLN A 102 14.87 -12.09 -5.58
CA GLN A 102 15.50 -12.22 -4.27
C GLN A 102 15.56 -10.87 -3.55
N VAL A 103 16.00 -9.81 -4.22
CA VAL A 103 16.05 -8.46 -3.65
C VAL A 103 14.66 -7.99 -3.25
N LYS A 104 13.67 -8.16 -4.14
CA LYS A 104 12.26 -7.83 -3.86
C LYS A 104 11.74 -8.61 -2.65
N SER A 105 11.93 -9.92 -2.60
CA SER A 105 11.48 -10.78 -1.52
C SER A 105 12.12 -10.40 -0.18
N THR A 106 13.40 -10.09 -0.17
CA THR A 106 14.12 -9.65 1.03
C THR A 106 13.58 -8.32 1.56
N LEU A 107 13.34 -7.35 0.68
CA LEU A 107 12.76 -6.06 1.07
C LEU A 107 11.32 -6.22 1.60
N VAL A 108 10.49 -7.01 0.93
CA VAL A 108 9.12 -7.30 1.38
C VAL A 108 9.12 -7.95 2.76
N SER A 109 9.92 -8.99 2.97
CA SER A 109 10.03 -9.67 4.28
C SER A 109 10.50 -8.72 5.38
N HIS A 110 11.46 -7.83 5.08
CA HIS A 110 11.93 -6.83 6.03
C HIS A 110 10.81 -5.87 6.45
N VAL A 111 10.03 -5.38 5.50
CA VAL A 111 8.91 -4.47 5.76
C VAL A 111 7.82 -5.17 6.57
N GLU A 112 7.40 -6.35 6.16
CA GLU A 112 6.32 -7.08 6.83
C GLU A 112 6.70 -7.50 8.27
N SER A 113 7.96 -7.86 8.49
CA SER A 113 8.43 -8.27 9.82
C SER A 113 8.59 -7.10 10.79
N ASN A 114 8.83 -5.88 10.31
CA ASN A 114 9.17 -4.75 11.17
C ASN A 114 8.05 -3.70 11.28
N ALA A 115 7.21 -3.55 10.26
CA ALA A 115 6.20 -2.49 10.21
C ALA A 115 4.77 -2.97 10.50
N ASN A 116 4.58 -4.23 10.90
CA ASN A 116 3.27 -4.83 11.18
C ASN A 116 2.24 -4.54 10.07
N THR A 117 2.64 -4.73 8.83
CA THR A 117 1.83 -4.48 7.64
C THR A 117 2.05 -5.57 6.60
N THR A 118 1.15 -5.69 5.64
CA THR A 118 1.31 -6.59 4.49
C THR A 118 1.68 -5.77 3.27
N VAL A 119 2.72 -6.20 2.55
CA VAL A 119 3.10 -5.58 1.27
C VAL A 119 2.26 -6.20 0.16
N VAL A 120 1.37 -5.42 -0.43
CA VAL A 120 0.49 -5.86 -1.51
C VAL A 120 1.11 -5.69 -2.90
N PHE A 121 2.10 -4.81 -2.99
CA PHE A 121 2.84 -4.56 -4.23
C PHE A 121 4.25 -4.07 -3.91
N CYS A 122 5.23 -4.51 -4.70
CA CYS A 122 6.61 -4.00 -4.63
C CYS A 122 7.25 -4.06 -6.02
N LYS A 123 7.86 -2.97 -6.45
CA LYS A 123 8.54 -2.86 -7.73
C LYS A 123 9.85 -2.10 -7.58
N LEU A 124 10.94 -2.72 -8.05
CA LEU A 124 12.23 -2.07 -8.27
C LEU A 124 12.26 -1.50 -9.68
N TYR A 125 12.63 -0.25 -9.83
CA TYR A 125 12.68 0.39 -11.13
C TYR A 125 13.93 -0.02 -11.91
N ARG A 126 13.73 -0.26 -13.20
CA ARG A 126 14.78 -0.56 -14.17
C ARG A 126 14.68 0.37 -15.37
N LYS A 127 15.82 0.80 -15.88
CA LYS A 127 15.95 1.49 -17.17
C LYS A 127 17.02 0.79 -17.97
N ASP A 128 16.71 0.41 -19.20
CA ASP A 128 17.61 -0.32 -20.09
C ASP A 128 18.23 -1.58 -19.43
N SER A 129 17.38 -2.35 -18.74
CA SER A 129 17.74 -3.55 -17.95
C SER A 129 18.63 -3.31 -16.73
N LYS A 130 18.97 -2.06 -16.40
CA LYS A 130 19.77 -1.69 -15.22
C LYS A 130 18.89 -1.16 -14.09
N TYR A 131 19.26 -1.46 -12.85
CA TYR A 131 18.59 -0.90 -11.70
C TYR A 131 18.84 0.61 -11.58
N VAL A 132 17.80 1.35 -11.28
CA VAL A 132 17.85 2.81 -11.09
C VAL A 132 18.14 3.17 -9.63
N GLY A 133 18.15 2.20 -8.72
CA GLY A 133 18.38 2.43 -7.30
C GLY A 133 17.17 2.98 -6.54
N CYS A 134 15.99 2.74 -7.05
CA CYS A 134 14.73 3.12 -6.38
C CYS A 134 13.58 2.24 -6.85
N GLY A 135 12.45 2.40 -6.16
CA GLY A 135 11.23 1.70 -6.48
C GLY A 135 10.05 2.21 -5.66
N ASP A 136 8.96 1.51 -5.75
CA ASP A 136 7.80 1.74 -4.90
C ASP A 136 7.24 0.43 -4.33
N LEU A 137 6.65 0.54 -3.19
CA LEU A 137 5.89 -0.52 -2.55
C LEU A 137 4.56 0.03 -2.02
N THR A 138 3.62 -0.85 -1.85
CA THR A 138 2.29 -0.51 -1.35
C THR A 138 1.97 -1.42 -0.17
N VAL A 139 1.56 -0.82 0.93
CA VAL A 139 1.17 -1.53 2.15
C VAL A 139 -0.32 -1.40 2.43
N ASP A 140 -0.86 -2.31 3.23
CA ASP A 140 -2.29 -2.44 3.48
C ASP A 140 -2.78 -1.64 4.69
N THR A 141 -1.90 -1.04 5.50
CA THR A 141 -2.28 -0.25 6.67
C THR A 141 -1.59 1.11 6.70
N MET A 142 -2.31 2.12 7.20
CA MET A 142 -1.75 3.46 7.44
C MET A 142 -0.67 3.42 8.52
N GLU A 143 -0.86 2.60 9.55
CA GLU A 143 0.11 2.40 10.62
C GLU A 143 1.43 1.89 10.07
N GLY A 144 1.39 0.86 9.20
CA GLY A 144 2.57 0.33 8.52
C GLY A 144 3.26 1.37 7.65
N MET A 145 2.50 2.16 6.89
CA MET A 145 3.07 3.27 6.13
C MET A 145 3.77 4.27 7.06
N ASN A 146 3.11 4.71 8.11
CA ASN A 146 3.67 5.70 9.04
C ASN A 146 4.93 5.16 9.73
N ALA A 147 4.96 3.88 10.10
CA ALA A 147 6.14 3.24 10.69
C ALA A 147 7.37 3.31 9.78
N LEU A 148 7.19 3.33 8.45
CA LEU A 148 8.29 3.38 7.48
C LEU A 148 8.71 4.81 7.11
N VAL A 149 7.78 5.78 7.10
CA VAL A 149 8.07 7.10 6.49
C VAL A 149 8.13 8.26 7.48
N THR A 150 7.73 8.06 8.74
CA THR A 150 7.80 9.12 9.76
C THR A 150 9.26 9.51 10.02
N ALA A 151 9.52 10.80 10.18
CA ALA A 151 10.88 11.34 10.29
C ALA A 151 11.70 10.69 11.43
N ASP A 152 11.06 10.42 12.56
CA ASP A 152 11.69 9.84 13.75
C ASP A 152 11.68 8.30 13.76
N SER A 153 11.17 7.67 12.71
CA SER A 153 11.11 6.21 12.67
C SER A 153 12.48 5.59 12.43
N LYS A 154 12.83 4.63 13.28
CA LYS A 154 14.02 3.78 13.11
C LYS A 154 13.93 2.88 11.87
N LEU A 155 12.73 2.67 11.33
CA LEU A 155 12.49 1.87 10.13
C LEU A 155 12.63 2.67 8.83
N LYS A 156 12.76 3.99 8.92
CA LYS A 156 12.87 4.86 7.74
C LYS A 156 14.09 4.56 6.90
N GLU A 157 15.20 4.18 7.53
CA GLU A 157 16.42 3.71 6.89
C GLU A 157 16.57 2.22 7.12
N TYR A 158 16.99 1.49 6.09
CA TYR A 158 17.14 0.05 6.18
C TYR A 158 18.49 -0.42 5.63
N THR A 159 18.94 -1.57 6.16
CA THR A 159 20.11 -2.30 5.69
C THR A 159 19.72 -3.77 5.51
N LEU A 160 19.95 -4.30 4.32
CA LEU A 160 19.65 -5.67 3.92
C LEU A 160 20.91 -6.32 3.36
N GLY A 161 21.78 -6.84 4.22
CA GLY A 161 23.11 -7.29 3.82
C GLY A 161 23.96 -6.13 3.29
N SER A 162 24.33 -6.17 2.02
CA SER A 162 25.08 -5.09 1.34
C SER A 162 24.18 -3.98 0.77
N LEU A 163 22.87 -4.15 0.82
CA LEU A 163 21.90 -3.18 0.32
C LEU A 163 21.49 -2.22 1.42
N THR A 164 21.48 -0.94 1.12
CA THR A 164 21.01 0.10 2.04
C THR A 164 20.02 1.00 1.34
N GLY A 165 19.09 1.59 2.10
CA GLY A 165 18.12 2.47 1.49
C GLY A 165 17.28 3.22 2.51
N LYS A 166 16.26 3.91 1.97
CA LYS A 166 15.41 4.79 2.74
C LYS A 166 14.00 4.81 2.17
N PHE A 167 13.01 4.87 3.06
CA PHE A 167 11.60 5.00 2.69
C PHE A 167 11.15 6.46 2.73
N TYR A 168 10.30 6.83 1.78
CA TYR A 168 9.72 8.16 1.63
C TYR A 168 8.23 8.07 1.43
N ARG A 169 7.51 9.06 1.94
CA ARG A 169 6.09 9.20 1.63
C ARG A 169 5.92 9.43 0.13
N TYR A 170 5.06 8.64 -0.50
CA TYR A 170 4.76 8.83 -1.91
C TYR A 170 3.79 10.01 -2.07
N ASN A 171 4.30 11.13 -2.58
CA ASN A 171 3.49 12.28 -2.94
C ASN A 171 3.43 12.38 -4.46
N THR A 172 2.22 12.40 -5.00
CA THR A 172 2.01 12.72 -6.41
C THR A 172 1.91 14.23 -6.55
N ASN A 173 2.82 14.85 -7.28
CA ASN A 173 2.65 16.26 -7.64
C ASN A 173 1.44 16.38 -8.57
N LYS A 174 0.39 17.06 -8.10
CA LYS A 174 -0.88 17.20 -8.84
C LYS A 174 -0.70 17.90 -10.19
N SER A 175 0.35 18.71 -10.38
CA SER A 175 0.61 19.45 -11.61
C SER A 175 1.39 18.66 -12.67
N THR A 176 2.23 17.72 -12.29
CA THR A 176 3.10 16.97 -13.22
C THR A 176 2.88 15.47 -13.22
N GLY A 177 2.10 14.94 -12.29
CA GLY A 177 1.92 13.50 -12.11
C GLY A 177 3.20 12.75 -11.69
N LYS A 178 4.30 13.45 -11.44
CA LYS A 178 5.55 12.85 -11.03
C LYS A 178 5.62 12.68 -9.50
N PRO A 179 6.19 11.59 -9.01
CA PRO A 179 6.42 11.42 -7.58
C PRO A 179 7.42 12.48 -7.07
N THR A 180 7.08 13.07 -5.94
CA THR A 180 7.97 14.01 -5.24
C THR A 180 8.44 13.34 -3.95
N ILE A 181 9.74 13.42 -3.71
CA ILE A 181 10.37 12.94 -2.48
C ILE A 181 10.27 14.05 -1.44
N SER A 182 9.68 13.78 -0.32
CA SER A 182 9.63 14.68 0.84
C SER A 182 10.17 14.00 2.09
#